data_ae37b19b4923349089f1c222130d6449
#
_entry.id   ae37b19b4923349089f1c222130d6449
#
_cell.length_a   1.000
_cell.length_b   1.000
_cell.length_c   1.000
_cell.angle_alpha   90.00
_cell.angle_beta   90.00
_cell.angle_gamma   90.00
#
_symmetry.space_group_name_H-M   'P 1'
#
loop_
_entity.id
_entity.type
_entity.pdbx_description
1 polymer ?
#
loop_
_entity_poly.entity_id
_entity_poly.type
_entity_poly.pdbx_seq_one_letter_code
_entity_poly.pdbx_strand_id
1 'polypeptide(L)'
;MKPMRDILAAVALVGLALLSLPARAALQITDDRGDVVNFERSPQRIVSLLPSLAETVCELGQCQRLVGVDRYTNWPASVKPLPKVGGGLDPNIEQIVALRPDVVLMATSSRAGDRLRALGLKVVALEPKTHADVQRVMLKIGQLLEVPDAQKIWRAIDAAVMAAAQSLPASVRGTRVYFEVNPGPYAAGESSFIGETLTRLGTKNIVPASLGPFPKLNPEYIVRAAPDLIMVGQRSVDGMLQRPGWMSMRAMRAQHLCVFPADESDTLVRPGPRMAEGARLMVRCLADKAPGAKKAGVRP
;
A
#
# COMPACT_ATOMS: atom_id res chain seq x y z
N MET A 1 62.96 23.63 -32.05
CA MET A 1 62.10 24.14 -30.93
C MET A 1 60.59 23.90 -31.13
N LYS A 2 60.12 23.29 -32.19
CA LYS A 2 58.70 22.95 -32.40
C LYS A 2 58.16 21.71 -31.65
N PRO A 3 58.88 20.62 -31.49
CA PRO A 3 58.28 19.37 -30.90
C PRO A 3 57.94 19.48 -29.42
N MET A 4 58.60 20.34 -28.66
CA MET A 4 58.40 20.44 -27.21
C MET A 4 57.08 21.22 -26.82
N ARG A 5 56.62 22.09 -27.72
CA ARG A 5 55.31 22.82 -27.53
C ARG A 5 54.12 21.91 -27.76
N ASP A 6 54.23 20.98 -28.70
CA ASP A 6 53.12 20.05 -29.04
C ASP A 6 52.95 18.94 -27.97
N ILE A 7 54.02 18.53 -27.29
CA ILE A 7 53.99 17.60 -26.17
C ILE A 7 53.32 18.26 -24.92
N LEU A 8 53.62 19.56 -24.63
CA LEU A 8 53.00 20.28 -23.52
C LEU A 8 51.51 20.51 -23.76
N ALA A 9 51.10 20.81 -24.99
CA ALA A 9 49.70 20.95 -25.35
C ALA A 9 48.89 19.66 -25.23
N ALA A 10 49.51 18.51 -25.64
CA ALA A 10 48.87 17.20 -25.51
C ALA A 10 48.71 16.74 -24.04
N VAL A 11 49.69 17.05 -23.18
CA VAL A 11 49.61 16.72 -21.74
C VAL A 11 48.55 17.60 -21.04
N ALA A 12 48.41 18.88 -21.43
CA ALA A 12 47.40 19.76 -20.89
C ALA A 12 45.95 19.33 -21.29
N LEU A 13 45.75 18.83 -22.51
CA LEU A 13 44.47 18.31 -22.98
C LEU A 13 44.06 16.99 -22.29
N VAL A 14 45.01 16.09 -22.02
CA VAL A 14 44.74 14.86 -21.29
C VAL A 14 44.46 15.14 -19.81
N GLY A 15 45.13 16.13 -19.20
CA GLY A 15 44.85 16.55 -17.82
C GLY A 15 43.46 17.17 -17.62
N LEU A 16 42.93 17.87 -18.64
CA LEU A 16 41.58 18.47 -18.56
C LEU A 16 40.45 17.45 -18.75
N ALA A 17 40.71 16.37 -19.47
CA ALA A 17 39.72 15.30 -19.69
C ALA A 17 39.51 14.39 -18.46
N LEU A 18 40.47 14.36 -17.52
CA LEU A 18 40.37 13.55 -16.27
C LEU A 18 39.56 14.25 -15.15
N LEU A 19 39.20 15.52 -15.31
CA LEU A 19 38.43 16.28 -14.30
C LEU A 19 36.92 16.30 -14.52
N SER A 20 36.43 15.72 -15.61
CA SER A 20 34.98 15.59 -15.88
C SER A 20 34.43 14.31 -15.28
N LEU A 21 34.55 14.11 -13.95
CA LEU A 21 33.69 13.18 -13.24
C LEU A 21 32.25 13.69 -13.37
N PRO A 22 31.30 12.92 -13.93
CA PRO A 22 29.92 13.37 -13.97
C PRO A 22 29.47 13.64 -12.54
N ALA A 23 29.16 14.89 -12.23
CA ALA A 23 28.51 15.24 -10.98
C ALA A 23 27.18 14.48 -10.97
N ARG A 24 27.12 13.37 -10.23
CA ARG A 24 25.90 12.62 -10.03
C ARG A 24 24.95 13.53 -9.27
N ALA A 25 23.84 13.92 -9.90
CA ALA A 25 22.85 14.75 -9.26
C ALA A 25 22.45 14.06 -7.94
N ALA A 26 22.54 14.80 -6.83
CA ALA A 26 22.11 14.29 -5.53
C ALA A 26 20.65 13.88 -5.62
N LEU A 27 20.34 12.65 -5.27
CA LEU A 27 18.98 12.13 -5.26
C LEU A 27 18.22 12.79 -4.11
N GLN A 28 17.15 13.52 -4.42
CA GLN A 28 16.33 14.24 -3.45
C GLN A 28 14.90 13.72 -3.46
N ILE A 29 14.35 13.41 -2.29
CA ILE A 29 12.97 12.97 -2.11
C ILE A 29 12.27 13.91 -1.14
N THR A 30 11.16 14.50 -1.55
CA THR A 30 10.22 15.17 -0.66
C THR A 30 9.18 14.16 -0.20
N ASP A 31 9.12 13.90 1.09
CA ASP A 31 8.20 12.95 1.69
C ASP A 31 6.77 13.53 1.87
N ASP A 32 5.85 12.76 2.46
CA ASP A 32 4.46 13.19 2.64
C ASP A 32 4.25 14.08 3.87
N ARG A 33 5.30 14.36 4.65
CA ARG A 33 5.34 15.39 5.68
C ARG A 33 5.86 16.72 5.13
N GLY A 34 6.40 16.74 3.91
CA GLY A 34 7.08 17.87 3.30
C GLY A 34 8.58 17.94 3.63
N ASP A 35 9.12 16.94 4.34
CA ASP A 35 10.54 16.85 4.64
C ASP A 35 11.33 16.49 3.37
N VAL A 36 12.43 17.21 3.13
CA VAL A 36 13.33 16.97 2.00
C VAL A 36 14.51 16.14 2.46
N VAL A 37 14.64 14.93 1.93
CA VAL A 37 15.70 13.99 2.28
C VAL A 37 16.65 13.81 1.10
N ASN A 38 17.94 14.10 1.34
CA ASN A 38 19.00 14.02 0.33
C ASN A 38 19.79 12.72 0.45
N PHE A 39 20.06 12.08 -0.70
CA PHE A 39 20.86 10.88 -0.80
C PHE A 39 22.00 11.09 -1.79
N GLU A 40 23.21 10.72 -1.42
CA GLU A 40 24.36 10.73 -2.33
C GLU A 40 24.26 9.63 -3.41
N ARG A 41 23.58 8.55 -3.08
CA ARG A 41 23.31 7.39 -3.95
C ARG A 41 21.99 6.73 -3.55
N SER A 42 21.43 5.94 -4.45
CA SER A 42 20.25 5.12 -4.16
C SER A 42 20.49 4.19 -2.97
N PRO A 43 19.57 4.17 -1.97
CA PRO A 43 19.71 3.34 -0.78
C PRO A 43 19.82 1.85 -1.12
N GLN A 44 20.76 1.15 -0.49
CA GLN A 44 20.96 -0.29 -0.64
C GLN A 44 20.47 -1.07 0.57
N ARG A 45 20.26 -0.41 1.72
CA ARG A 45 19.81 -1.01 2.97
C ARG A 45 18.55 -0.27 3.45
N ILE A 46 17.41 -0.92 3.33
CA ILE A 46 16.09 -0.33 3.60
C ILE A 46 15.46 -1.05 4.78
N VAL A 47 14.99 -0.29 5.77
CA VAL A 47 14.03 -0.78 6.77
C VAL A 47 12.66 -0.22 6.42
N SER A 48 11.63 -1.07 6.36
CA SER A 48 10.24 -0.66 6.15
C SER A 48 9.40 -0.90 7.38
N LEU A 49 8.74 0.14 7.89
CA LEU A 49 7.83 0.08 9.04
C LEU A 49 6.35 0.02 8.63
N LEU A 50 6.08 -0.26 7.36
CA LEU A 50 4.72 -0.41 6.84
C LEU A 50 4.71 -1.52 5.77
N PRO A 51 3.79 -2.53 5.87
CA PRO A 51 3.74 -3.64 4.93
C PRO A 51 3.62 -3.19 3.46
N SER A 52 2.74 -2.24 3.16
CA SER A 52 2.54 -1.75 1.79
C SER A 52 3.77 -1.10 1.18
N LEU A 53 4.63 -0.44 1.98
CA LEU A 53 5.89 0.13 1.50
C LEU A 53 6.92 -0.97 1.19
N ALA A 54 7.01 -2.01 2.04
CA ALA A 54 7.85 -3.18 1.78
C ALA A 54 7.40 -3.91 0.51
N GLU A 55 6.09 -4.12 0.36
CA GLU A 55 5.49 -4.71 -0.84
C GLU A 55 5.81 -3.88 -2.09
N THR A 56 5.77 -2.54 -2.00
CA THR A 56 6.12 -1.63 -3.10
C THR A 56 7.60 -1.72 -3.48
N VAL A 57 8.51 -1.79 -2.50
CA VAL A 57 9.95 -2.03 -2.77
C VAL A 57 10.15 -3.35 -3.52
N CYS A 58 9.43 -4.39 -3.13
CA CYS A 58 9.51 -5.70 -3.77
C CYS A 58 8.92 -5.70 -5.18
N GLU A 59 7.76 -5.06 -5.39
CA GLU A 59 7.13 -4.95 -6.72
C GLU A 59 8.01 -4.20 -7.72
N LEU A 60 8.77 -3.24 -7.23
CA LEU A 60 9.79 -2.52 -8.02
C LEU A 60 11.06 -3.34 -8.27
N GLY A 61 11.09 -4.64 -7.92
CA GLY A 61 12.22 -5.54 -8.14
C GLY A 61 13.40 -5.31 -7.20
N GLN A 62 13.21 -4.58 -6.08
CA GLN A 62 14.28 -4.20 -5.16
C GLN A 62 14.18 -4.87 -3.78
N CYS A 63 13.48 -6.01 -3.70
CA CYS A 63 13.19 -6.73 -2.46
C CYS A 63 14.45 -7.07 -1.66
N GLN A 64 15.56 -7.38 -2.35
CA GLN A 64 16.87 -7.72 -1.76
C GLN A 64 17.52 -6.56 -0.99
N ARG A 65 17.05 -5.31 -1.19
CA ARG A 65 17.52 -4.15 -0.43
C ARG A 65 16.86 -4.02 0.95
N LEU A 66 15.78 -4.78 1.21
CA LEU A 66 15.14 -4.80 2.53
C LEU A 66 16.04 -5.57 3.51
N VAL A 67 16.42 -4.91 4.61
CA VAL A 67 17.25 -5.50 5.69
C VAL A 67 16.46 -5.68 6.98
N GLY A 68 15.25 -5.11 7.08
CA GLY A 68 14.33 -5.26 8.19
C GLY A 68 12.94 -4.75 7.81
N VAL A 69 11.92 -5.36 8.40
CA VAL A 69 10.52 -5.03 8.11
C VAL A 69 9.70 -5.03 9.39
N ASP A 70 8.54 -4.38 9.37
CA ASP A 70 7.60 -4.43 10.49
C ASP A 70 7.08 -5.84 10.77
N ARG A 71 6.48 -6.06 11.95
CA ARG A 71 5.99 -7.38 12.38
C ARG A 71 4.88 -7.97 11.51
N TYR A 72 4.15 -7.14 10.78
CA TYR A 72 3.00 -7.54 9.96
C TYR A 72 3.37 -7.81 8.49
N THR A 73 4.57 -7.44 8.08
CA THR A 73 5.06 -7.69 6.72
C THR A 73 5.32 -9.19 6.54
N ASN A 74 4.55 -9.82 5.66
CA ASN A 74 4.54 -11.27 5.42
C ASN A 74 4.53 -11.64 3.92
N TRP A 75 4.52 -10.65 3.04
CA TRP A 75 4.53 -10.82 1.58
C TRP A 75 5.55 -9.88 0.92
N PRO A 76 6.24 -10.34 -0.17
CA PRO A 76 6.30 -11.71 -0.68
C PRO A 76 6.99 -12.68 0.30
N ALA A 77 7.02 -13.97 -0.04
CA ALA A 77 7.61 -14.98 0.84
C ALA A 77 9.07 -14.68 1.22
N SER A 78 9.82 -14.02 0.34
CA SER A 78 11.23 -13.64 0.54
C SER A 78 11.47 -12.68 1.71
N VAL A 79 10.45 -11.92 2.15
CA VAL A 79 10.60 -10.99 3.31
C VAL A 79 10.32 -11.65 4.66
N LYS A 80 9.75 -12.87 4.66
CA LYS A 80 9.40 -13.56 5.92
C LYS A 80 10.60 -13.79 6.85
N PRO A 81 11.79 -14.21 6.34
CA PRO A 81 12.97 -14.44 7.18
C PRO A 81 13.67 -13.15 7.65
N LEU A 82 13.29 -11.97 7.13
CA LEU A 82 13.93 -10.72 7.52
C LEU A 82 13.64 -10.36 8.99
N PRO A 83 14.57 -9.68 9.68
CA PRO A 83 14.39 -9.16 11.04
C PRO A 83 13.09 -8.36 11.17
N LYS A 84 12.29 -8.65 12.20
CA LYS A 84 11.06 -7.94 12.52
C LYS A 84 11.34 -6.84 13.53
N VAL A 85 11.29 -5.59 13.09
CA VAL A 85 11.68 -4.41 13.88
C VAL A 85 10.51 -3.73 14.62
N GLY A 86 9.52 -4.49 15.06
CA GLY A 86 8.34 -3.98 15.76
C GLY A 86 7.21 -3.61 14.81
N GLY A 87 6.24 -2.82 15.26
CA GLY A 87 5.13 -2.31 14.45
C GLY A 87 5.35 -0.87 14.00
N GLY A 88 4.53 -0.37 13.07
CA GLY A 88 4.61 1.01 12.61
C GLY A 88 4.38 2.06 13.71
N LEU A 89 3.62 1.72 14.76
CA LEU A 89 3.34 2.60 15.89
C LEU A 89 4.29 2.40 17.07
N ASP A 90 4.87 1.21 17.19
CA ASP A 90 5.77 0.76 18.28
C ASP A 90 7.04 0.07 17.73
N PRO A 91 7.84 0.76 16.88
CA PRO A 91 9.04 0.16 16.32
C PRO A 91 10.14 0.01 17.36
N ASN A 92 10.95 -1.05 17.21
CA ASN A 92 12.14 -1.26 18.02
C ASN A 92 13.30 -0.43 17.46
N ILE A 93 13.55 0.72 18.04
CA ILE A 93 14.54 1.71 17.59
C ILE A 93 15.96 1.11 17.63
N GLU A 94 16.32 0.39 18.68
CA GLU A 94 17.65 -0.20 18.84
C GLU A 94 17.92 -1.23 17.75
N GLN A 95 16.93 -2.05 17.42
CA GLN A 95 17.04 -3.05 16.36
C GLN A 95 17.15 -2.39 14.98
N ILE A 96 16.41 -1.30 14.73
CA ILE A 96 16.52 -0.54 13.49
C ILE A 96 17.93 0.02 13.33
N VAL A 97 18.47 0.67 14.37
CA VAL A 97 19.82 1.23 14.35
C VAL A 97 20.88 0.14 14.13
N ALA A 98 20.74 -1.02 14.79
CA ALA A 98 21.67 -2.15 14.63
C ALA A 98 21.72 -2.69 13.18
N LEU A 99 20.62 -2.56 12.43
CA LEU A 99 20.57 -2.95 11.02
C LEU A 99 21.30 -1.97 10.08
N ARG A 100 21.72 -0.80 10.57
CA ARG A 100 22.43 0.24 9.80
C ARG A 100 21.75 0.53 8.44
N PRO A 101 20.48 0.92 8.40
CA PRO A 101 19.80 1.21 7.16
C PRO A 101 20.29 2.53 6.54
N ASP A 102 20.32 2.60 5.20
CA ASP A 102 20.52 3.85 4.46
C ASP A 102 19.26 4.72 4.51
N VAL A 103 18.10 4.10 4.66
CA VAL A 103 16.79 4.76 4.79
C VAL A 103 15.80 3.91 5.58
N VAL A 104 14.96 4.59 6.35
CA VAL A 104 13.77 4.01 6.99
C VAL A 104 12.52 4.55 6.29
N LEU A 105 11.72 3.65 5.72
CA LEU A 105 10.40 3.97 5.15
C LEU A 105 9.33 3.76 6.22
N MET A 106 8.46 4.74 6.42
CA MET A 106 7.41 4.65 7.45
C MET A 106 6.15 5.42 7.04
N ALA A 107 5.04 5.20 7.75
CA ALA A 107 3.83 6.02 7.60
C ALA A 107 4.03 7.42 8.23
N THR A 108 3.30 8.43 7.74
CA THR A 108 3.30 9.78 8.32
C THR A 108 2.74 9.79 9.74
N SER A 109 1.85 8.84 10.07
CA SER A 109 1.25 8.67 11.40
C SER A 109 2.21 8.09 12.46
N SER A 110 3.36 7.52 12.04
CA SER A 110 4.36 6.99 12.99
C SER A 110 5.09 8.11 13.74
N ARG A 111 5.14 8.01 15.07
CA ARG A 111 5.83 8.97 15.94
C ARG A 111 7.34 8.72 16.08
N ALA A 112 7.84 7.62 15.53
CA ALA A 112 9.24 7.24 15.64
C ALA A 112 10.19 8.09 14.78
N GLY A 113 9.67 8.82 13.77
CA GLY A 113 10.47 9.52 12.78
C GLY A 113 11.47 10.48 13.37
N ASP A 114 11.06 11.32 14.33
CA ASP A 114 11.94 12.34 14.92
C ASP A 114 13.07 11.70 15.75
N ARG A 115 12.76 10.63 16.49
CA ARG A 115 13.76 9.87 17.24
C ARG A 115 14.77 9.19 16.31
N LEU A 116 14.31 8.61 15.20
CA LEU A 116 15.19 7.99 14.21
C LEU A 116 16.09 9.02 13.54
N ARG A 117 15.56 10.22 13.19
CA ARG A 117 16.35 11.33 12.63
C ARG A 117 17.39 11.85 13.63
N ALA A 118 17.02 12.00 14.91
CA ALA A 118 17.95 12.40 15.97
C ALA A 118 19.11 11.42 16.15
N LEU A 119 18.94 10.15 15.77
CA LEU A 119 19.98 9.14 15.74
C LEU A 119 20.76 9.10 14.42
N GLY A 120 20.58 10.09 13.54
CA GLY A 120 21.28 10.23 12.27
C GLY A 120 20.74 9.37 11.12
N LEU A 121 19.59 8.72 11.28
CA LEU A 121 19.00 7.91 10.22
C LEU A 121 18.19 8.76 9.24
N LYS A 122 18.30 8.48 7.95
CA LYS A 122 17.43 9.09 6.94
C LYS A 122 16.06 8.42 6.99
N VAL A 123 15.01 9.22 7.12
CA VAL A 123 13.61 8.77 7.24
C VAL A 123 12.80 9.39 6.11
N VAL A 124 12.05 8.56 5.40
CA VAL A 124 11.10 8.97 4.36
C VAL A 124 9.70 8.51 4.78
N ALA A 125 8.84 9.46 5.09
CA ALA A 125 7.46 9.20 5.54
C ALA A 125 6.51 9.24 4.35
N LEU A 126 5.87 8.09 4.05
CA LEU A 126 4.95 7.92 2.91
C LEU A 126 3.68 7.22 3.38
N GLU A 127 2.52 7.79 3.06
CA GLU A 127 1.23 7.24 3.53
C GLU A 127 0.20 7.22 2.40
N PRO A 128 0.07 6.08 1.71
CA PRO A 128 -0.96 5.92 0.69
C PRO A 128 -2.34 5.72 1.34
N LYS A 129 -3.36 6.48 0.92
CA LYS A 129 -4.75 6.38 1.38
C LYS A 129 -5.72 6.15 0.22
N THR A 130 -5.36 6.61 -0.98
CA THR A 130 -6.13 6.57 -2.22
C THR A 130 -5.35 5.84 -3.32
N HIS A 131 -5.99 5.53 -4.45
CA HIS A 131 -5.28 4.98 -5.63
C HIS A 131 -4.21 5.96 -6.14
N ALA A 132 -4.52 7.26 -6.15
CA ALA A 132 -3.57 8.29 -6.54
C ALA A 132 -2.36 8.35 -5.59
N ASP A 133 -2.57 8.15 -4.29
CA ASP A 133 -1.47 8.08 -3.33
C ASP A 133 -0.61 6.84 -3.54
N VAL A 134 -1.21 5.69 -3.84
CA VAL A 134 -0.43 4.47 -4.15
C VAL A 134 0.45 4.69 -5.37
N GLN A 135 -0.08 5.33 -6.42
CA GLN A 135 0.73 5.73 -7.59
C GLN A 135 1.89 6.64 -7.17
N ARG A 136 1.59 7.71 -6.46
CA ARG A 136 2.56 8.70 -6.00
C ARG A 136 3.66 8.06 -5.16
N VAL A 137 3.29 7.20 -4.20
CA VAL A 137 4.23 6.48 -3.34
C VAL A 137 5.11 5.53 -4.15
N MET A 138 4.51 4.77 -5.07
CA MET A 138 5.27 3.88 -5.96
C MET A 138 6.28 4.64 -6.81
N LEU A 139 5.89 5.80 -7.37
CA LEU A 139 6.80 6.63 -8.16
C LEU A 139 7.91 7.25 -7.30
N LYS A 140 7.62 7.72 -6.08
CA LYS A 140 8.62 8.23 -5.15
C LYS A 140 9.63 7.16 -4.74
N ILE A 141 9.15 5.94 -4.43
CA ILE A 141 10.04 4.81 -4.12
C ILE A 141 10.83 4.40 -5.37
N GLY A 142 10.20 4.40 -6.54
CA GLY A 142 10.88 4.16 -7.82
C GLY A 142 12.00 5.16 -8.09
N GLN A 143 11.76 6.46 -7.85
CA GLN A 143 12.78 7.52 -7.89
C GLN A 143 13.89 7.27 -6.88
N LEU A 144 13.55 6.98 -5.61
CA LEU A 144 14.50 6.71 -4.53
C LEU A 144 15.41 5.51 -4.85
N LEU A 145 14.87 4.49 -5.49
CA LEU A 145 15.58 3.24 -5.81
C LEU A 145 16.16 3.22 -7.23
N GLU A 146 16.04 4.32 -7.97
CA GLU A 146 16.49 4.47 -9.37
C GLU A 146 15.88 3.39 -10.29
N VAL A 147 14.55 3.14 -10.15
CA VAL A 147 13.79 2.19 -10.99
C VAL A 147 13.03 2.96 -12.08
N PRO A 148 13.49 2.95 -13.33
CA PRO A 148 12.88 3.75 -14.41
C PRO A 148 11.48 3.27 -14.80
N ASP A 149 11.19 1.98 -14.61
CA ASP A 149 9.92 1.36 -15.01
C ASP A 149 8.78 1.52 -13.99
N ALA A 150 8.96 2.25 -12.88
CA ALA A 150 7.95 2.41 -11.83
C ALA A 150 6.58 2.85 -12.37
N GLN A 151 6.56 3.79 -13.33
CA GLN A 151 5.33 4.26 -13.97
C GLN A 151 4.66 3.17 -14.84
N LYS A 152 5.43 2.32 -15.49
CA LYS A 152 4.92 1.19 -16.28
C LYS A 152 4.30 0.13 -15.37
N ILE A 153 4.98 -0.17 -14.25
CA ILE A 153 4.48 -1.11 -13.23
C ILE A 153 3.15 -0.60 -12.66
N TRP A 154 3.05 0.69 -12.30
CA TRP A 154 1.80 1.27 -11.84
C TRP A 154 0.66 1.13 -12.87
N ARG A 155 0.92 1.47 -14.14
CA ARG A 155 -0.10 1.35 -15.20
C ARG A 155 -0.62 -0.08 -15.34
N ALA A 156 0.25 -1.08 -15.18
CA ALA A 156 -0.17 -2.49 -15.22
C ALA A 156 -1.08 -2.86 -14.05
N ILE A 157 -0.79 -2.35 -12.84
CA ILE A 157 -1.63 -2.54 -11.65
C ILE A 157 -2.99 -1.88 -11.85
N ASP A 158 -3.03 -0.63 -12.27
CA ASP A 158 -4.28 0.12 -12.49
C ASP A 158 -5.14 -0.52 -13.59
N ALA A 159 -4.54 -0.94 -14.69
CA ALA A 159 -5.22 -1.68 -15.76
C ALA A 159 -5.80 -3.02 -15.25
N ALA A 160 -5.09 -3.72 -14.38
CA ALA A 160 -5.57 -4.97 -13.80
C ALA A 160 -6.74 -4.75 -12.81
N VAL A 161 -6.78 -3.62 -12.07
CA VAL A 161 -7.94 -3.21 -11.27
C VAL A 161 -9.15 -2.95 -12.18
N MET A 162 -8.95 -2.23 -13.29
CA MET A 162 -10.01 -1.95 -14.26
C MET A 162 -10.53 -3.22 -14.93
N ALA A 163 -9.64 -4.16 -15.28
CA ALA A 163 -10.03 -5.45 -15.84
C ALA A 163 -10.89 -6.27 -14.86
N ALA A 164 -10.52 -6.28 -13.57
CA ALA A 164 -11.33 -6.88 -12.52
C ALA A 164 -12.72 -6.24 -12.44
N ALA A 165 -12.80 -4.90 -12.51
CA ALA A 165 -14.08 -4.18 -12.51
C ALA A 165 -14.98 -4.54 -13.71
N GLN A 166 -14.38 -4.72 -14.88
CA GLN A 166 -15.11 -5.11 -16.10
C GLN A 166 -15.65 -6.56 -16.04
N SER A 167 -14.99 -7.44 -15.28
CA SER A 167 -15.43 -8.83 -15.12
C SER A 167 -16.66 -8.98 -14.23
N LEU A 168 -17.05 -7.94 -13.48
CA LEU A 168 -18.18 -7.99 -12.57
C LEU A 168 -19.51 -8.04 -13.35
N PRO A 169 -20.40 -9.02 -13.07
CA PRO A 169 -21.72 -9.10 -13.70
C PRO A 169 -22.55 -7.83 -13.47
N ALA A 170 -23.27 -7.39 -14.52
CA ALA A 170 -24.12 -6.19 -14.43
C ALA A 170 -25.20 -6.32 -13.34
N SER A 171 -25.70 -7.55 -13.07
CA SER A 171 -26.75 -7.82 -12.08
C SER A 171 -26.38 -7.49 -10.64
N VAL A 172 -25.06 -7.39 -10.31
CA VAL A 172 -24.59 -7.07 -8.96
C VAL A 172 -24.04 -5.63 -8.84
N ARG A 173 -24.06 -4.88 -9.94
CA ARG A 173 -23.71 -3.44 -9.88
C ARG A 173 -24.75 -2.67 -9.09
N GLY A 174 -24.30 -1.61 -8.42
CA GLY A 174 -25.16 -0.81 -7.53
C GLY A 174 -25.43 -1.44 -6.18
N THR A 175 -24.89 -2.65 -5.88
CA THR A 175 -24.94 -3.28 -4.55
C THR A 175 -24.41 -2.31 -3.51
N ARG A 176 -25.13 -2.13 -2.41
CA ARG A 176 -24.72 -1.28 -1.27
C ARG A 176 -23.82 -2.07 -0.35
N VAL A 177 -22.55 -1.70 -0.28
CA VAL A 177 -21.51 -2.44 0.43
C VAL A 177 -21.09 -1.74 1.70
N TYR A 178 -20.94 -2.50 2.78
CA TYR A 178 -20.18 -2.16 3.96
C TYR A 178 -18.91 -2.97 4.00
N PHE A 179 -17.74 -2.31 4.11
CA PHE A 179 -16.45 -2.96 4.27
C PHE A 179 -15.86 -2.60 5.64
N GLU A 180 -15.65 -3.61 6.50
CA GLU A 180 -15.00 -3.44 7.80
C GLU A 180 -13.51 -3.77 7.68
N VAL A 181 -12.65 -2.77 7.95
CA VAL A 181 -11.18 -2.90 7.82
C VAL A 181 -10.52 -3.43 9.10
N ASN A 182 -11.16 -3.18 10.26
CA ASN A 182 -10.60 -3.56 11.57
C ASN A 182 -11.73 -3.70 12.60
N PRO A 183 -11.59 -4.60 13.60
CA PRO A 183 -12.55 -4.67 14.71
C PRO A 183 -12.77 -3.32 15.39
N GLY A 184 -14.03 -3.04 15.76
CA GLY A 184 -14.29 -1.92 16.58
C GLY A 184 -15.10 -0.71 16.10
N PRO A 185 -15.98 -0.81 15.13
CA PRO A 185 -15.99 -1.11 13.71
C PRO A 185 -15.36 0.05 12.91
N TYR A 186 -14.14 -0.11 12.45
CA TYR A 186 -13.52 0.80 11.51
C TYR A 186 -13.92 0.41 10.08
N ALA A 187 -14.48 1.34 9.32
CA ALA A 187 -14.98 1.11 7.99
C ALA A 187 -14.06 1.69 6.91
N ALA A 188 -14.11 1.12 5.71
CA ALA A 188 -13.58 1.77 4.52
C ALA A 188 -14.61 2.76 3.97
N GLY A 189 -14.32 4.07 4.04
CA GLY A 189 -15.13 5.12 3.43
C GLY A 189 -14.87 5.26 1.92
N GLU A 190 -15.75 5.98 1.22
CA GLU A 190 -15.62 6.25 -0.23
C GLU A 190 -14.28 6.88 -0.60
N SER A 191 -13.70 7.70 0.29
CA SER A 191 -12.41 8.40 0.08
C SER A 191 -11.17 7.55 0.41
N SER A 192 -11.34 6.25 0.72
CA SER A 192 -10.25 5.31 0.89
C SER A 192 -9.95 4.55 -0.41
N PHE A 193 -8.75 3.99 -0.55
CA PHE A 193 -8.40 3.12 -1.69
C PHE A 193 -9.34 1.92 -1.84
N ILE A 194 -9.88 1.39 -0.73
CA ILE A 194 -10.89 0.33 -0.72
C ILE A 194 -12.21 0.89 -1.28
N GLY A 195 -12.64 2.07 -0.80
CA GLY A 195 -13.86 2.73 -1.28
C GLY A 195 -13.77 3.11 -2.76
N GLU A 196 -12.63 3.62 -3.21
CA GLU A 196 -12.37 3.90 -4.62
C GLU A 196 -12.42 2.61 -5.46
N THR A 197 -11.86 1.48 -4.96
CA THR A 197 -11.96 0.18 -5.62
C THR A 197 -13.43 -0.26 -5.73
N LEU A 198 -14.22 -0.18 -4.65
CA LEU A 198 -15.65 -0.49 -4.66
C LEU A 198 -16.42 0.36 -5.67
N THR A 199 -16.10 1.66 -5.77
CA THR A 199 -16.68 2.58 -6.76
C THR A 199 -16.32 2.17 -8.19
N ARG A 200 -15.07 1.81 -8.46
CA ARG A 200 -14.63 1.30 -9.77
C ARG A 200 -15.31 -0.01 -10.14
N LEU A 201 -15.64 -0.84 -9.15
CA LEU A 201 -16.43 -2.06 -9.34
C LEU A 201 -17.93 -1.76 -9.62
N GLY A 202 -18.35 -0.49 -9.58
CA GLY A 202 -19.73 -0.09 -9.82
C GLY A 202 -20.67 -0.38 -8.65
N THR A 203 -20.16 -0.55 -7.44
CA THR A 203 -20.94 -0.71 -6.20
C THR A 203 -21.16 0.64 -5.51
N LYS A 204 -22.00 0.68 -4.47
CA LYS A 204 -22.25 1.86 -3.64
C LYS A 204 -21.72 1.60 -2.23
N ASN A 205 -20.75 2.38 -1.80
CA ASN A 205 -20.29 2.34 -0.42
C ASN A 205 -21.35 3.00 0.48
N ILE A 206 -21.69 2.39 1.65
CA ILE A 206 -22.61 3.01 2.61
C ILE A 206 -21.94 4.07 3.48
N VAL A 207 -20.62 4.22 3.39
CA VAL A 207 -19.82 5.16 4.20
C VAL A 207 -19.37 6.31 3.30
N PRO A 208 -20.02 7.47 3.35
CA PRO A 208 -19.75 8.58 2.45
C PRO A 208 -18.37 9.17 2.69
N ALA A 209 -17.81 9.81 1.66
CA ALA A 209 -16.49 10.46 1.71
C ALA A 209 -16.35 11.51 2.82
N SER A 210 -17.46 12.17 3.21
CA SER A 210 -17.49 13.19 4.28
C SER A 210 -17.10 12.65 5.66
N LEU A 211 -17.17 11.34 5.89
CA LEU A 211 -16.73 10.71 7.14
C LEU A 211 -15.23 10.36 7.15
N GLY A 212 -14.53 10.61 6.04
CA GLY A 212 -13.11 10.31 5.89
C GLY A 212 -12.84 8.88 5.41
N PRO A 213 -11.55 8.55 5.18
CA PRO A 213 -11.17 7.30 4.54
C PRO A 213 -11.37 6.06 5.44
N PHE A 214 -11.17 6.18 6.76
CA PHE A 214 -11.26 5.04 7.68
C PHE A 214 -11.95 5.44 9.00
N PRO A 215 -13.23 5.83 8.96
CA PRO A 215 -13.93 6.26 10.16
C PRO A 215 -14.25 5.09 11.09
N LYS A 216 -14.19 5.34 12.41
CA LYS A 216 -14.84 4.49 13.39
C LYS A 216 -16.32 4.82 13.44
N LEU A 217 -17.18 3.86 13.12
CA LEU A 217 -18.61 4.06 13.06
C LEU A 217 -19.34 3.59 14.32
N ASN A 218 -20.48 4.22 14.61
CA ASN A 218 -21.42 3.62 15.54
C ASN A 218 -22.07 2.39 14.85
N PRO A 219 -22.13 1.21 15.51
CA PRO A 219 -22.80 0.02 14.98
C PRO A 219 -24.22 0.26 14.50
N GLU A 220 -24.98 1.12 15.18
CA GLU A 220 -26.35 1.49 14.79
C GLU A 220 -26.43 2.23 13.45
N TYR A 221 -25.39 3.02 13.10
CA TYR A 221 -25.31 3.65 11.78
C TYR A 221 -25.37 2.61 10.68
N ILE A 222 -24.62 1.52 10.84
CA ILE A 222 -24.53 0.44 9.84
C ILE A 222 -25.86 -0.30 9.72
N VAL A 223 -26.56 -0.53 10.85
CA VAL A 223 -27.89 -1.14 10.88
C VAL A 223 -28.88 -0.24 10.13
N ARG A 224 -28.91 1.07 10.40
CA ARG A 224 -29.77 2.05 9.70
C ARG A 224 -29.43 2.19 8.21
N ALA A 225 -28.14 2.18 7.90
CA ALA A 225 -27.69 2.26 6.52
C ALA A 225 -28.08 1.01 5.71
N ALA A 226 -28.37 -0.12 6.36
CA ALA A 226 -28.89 -1.35 5.77
C ALA A 226 -28.12 -1.77 4.49
N PRO A 227 -26.84 -2.14 4.58
CA PRO A 227 -26.08 -2.60 3.43
C PRO A 227 -26.70 -3.86 2.82
N ASP A 228 -26.54 -4.03 1.52
CA ASP A 228 -26.95 -5.24 0.81
C ASP A 228 -25.94 -6.38 0.97
N LEU A 229 -24.64 -6.01 1.15
CA LEU A 229 -23.52 -6.93 1.30
C LEU A 229 -22.55 -6.39 2.33
N ILE A 230 -22.00 -7.30 3.14
CA ILE A 230 -20.96 -7.02 4.13
C ILE A 230 -19.67 -7.73 3.73
N MET A 231 -18.56 -7.01 3.75
CA MET A 231 -17.21 -7.52 3.55
C MET A 231 -16.39 -7.32 4.83
N VAL A 232 -15.78 -8.38 5.34
CA VAL A 232 -15.07 -8.35 6.63
C VAL A 232 -13.92 -9.36 6.68
N GLY A 233 -12.84 -9.02 7.37
CA GLY A 233 -11.79 -9.99 7.66
C GLY A 233 -12.16 -10.94 8.79
N GLN A 234 -11.61 -12.17 8.75
CA GLN A 234 -11.86 -13.22 9.74
C GLN A 234 -11.70 -12.76 11.21
N ARG A 235 -10.74 -11.86 11.48
CA ARG A 235 -10.48 -11.34 12.83
C ARG A 235 -11.60 -10.48 13.42
N SER A 236 -12.47 -9.94 12.55
CA SER A 236 -13.55 -9.03 12.97
C SER A 236 -14.90 -9.74 13.13
N VAL A 237 -15.03 -10.94 12.57
CA VAL A 237 -16.35 -11.60 12.43
C VAL A 237 -17.01 -11.92 13.76
N ASP A 238 -16.27 -12.46 14.73
CA ASP A 238 -16.84 -12.88 16.00
C ASP A 238 -17.39 -11.68 16.79
N GLY A 239 -16.62 -10.59 16.87
CA GLY A 239 -17.06 -9.35 17.51
C GLY A 239 -18.22 -8.67 16.76
N MET A 240 -18.28 -8.80 15.44
CA MET A 240 -19.35 -8.27 14.62
C MET A 240 -20.68 -8.95 14.89
N LEU A 241 -20.70 -10.28 14.99
CA LEU A 241 -21.93 -11.06 15.24
C LEU A 241 -22.57 -10.77 16.59
N GLN A 242 -21.83 -10.27 17.56
CA GLN A 242 -22.29 -9.94 18.90
C GLN A 242 -22.90 -8.52 19.00
N ARG A 243 -22.82 -7.70 17.94
CA ARG A 243 -23.31 -6.32 17.96
C ARG A 243 -24.84 -6.27 17.91
N PRO A 244 -25.47 -5.42 18.74
CA PRO A 244 -26.93 -5.29 18.75
C PRO A 244 -27.50 -4.93 17.37
N GLY A 245 -28.58 -5.61 16.96
CA GLY A 245 -29.28 -5.36 15.71
C GLY A 245 -28.63 -5.91 14.44
N TRP A 246 -27.36 -6.35 14.49
CA TRP A 246 -26.65 -6.82 13.29
C TRP A 246 -27.27 -8.06 12.68
N MET A 247 -27.63 -9.05 13.50
CA MET A 247 -28.26 -10.29 13.02
C MET A 247 -29.67 -10.07 12.40
N SER A 248 -30.31 -8.93 12.70
CA SER A 248 -31.59 -8.55 12.10
C SER A 248 -31.47 -7.90 10.72
N MET A 249 -30.26 -7.48 10.29
CA MET A 249 -30.07 -6.88 8.97
C MET A 249 -30.36 -7.89 7.86
N ARG A 250 -30.91 -7.40 6.74
CA ARG A 250 -31.23 -8.24 5.56
C ARG A 250 -29.97 -8.96 5.04
N ALA A 251 -28.83 -8.26 4.96
CA ALA A 251 -27.59 -8.84 4.52
C ALA A 251 -27.20 -10.08 5.36
N MET A 252 -27.33 -10.00 6.69
CA MET A 252 -27.00 -11.09 7.59
C MET A 252 -27.98 -12.29 7.43
N ARG A 253 -29.28 -12.02 7.42
CA ARG A 253 -30.31 -13.06 7.24
C ARG A 253 -30.23 -13.75 5.88
N ALA A 254 -29.85 -13.01 4.84
CA ALA A 254 -29.69 -13.55 3.49
C ALA A 254 -28.30 -14.14 3.24
N GLN A 255 -27.42 -14.17 4.24
CA GLN A 255 -26.02 -14.64 4.14
C GLN A 255 -25.19 -13.88 3.08
N HIS A 256 -25.52 -12.60 2.84
CA HIS A 256 -24.75 -11.70 2.01
C HIS A 256 -23.56 -11.14 2.82
N LEU A 257 -22.69 -12.04 3.25
CA LEU A 257 -21.50 -11.77 4.05
C LEU A 257 -20.31 -12.48 3.43
N CYS A 258 -19.26 -11.72 3.14
CA CYS A 258 -17.96 -12.26 2.77
C CYS A 258 -17.01 -12.12 3.94
N VAL A 259 -16.49 -13.24 4.40
CA VAL A 259 -15.44 -13.31 5.42
C VAL A 259 -14.15 -13.71 4.73
N PHE A 260 -13.17 -12.79 4.73
CA PHE A 260 -11.88 -13.04 4.10
C PHE A 260 -10.89 -13.67 5.07
N PRO A 261 -10.21 -14.76 4.71
CA PRO A 261 -9.09 -15.31 5.48
C PRO A 261 -8.00 -14.26 5.73
N ALA A 262 -7.09 -14.54 6.64
CA ALA A 262 -6.11 -13.54 7.10
C ALA A 262 -5.21 -13.00 5.98
N ASP A 263 -4.76 -13.84 5.06
CA ASP A 263 -3.93 -13.47 3.90
C ASP A 263 -4.68 -12.62 2.87
N GLU A 264 -5.93 -12.98 2.58
CA GLU A 264 -6.82 -12.18 1.71
C GLU A 264 -7.17 -10.84 2.38
N SER A 265 -7.44 -10.86 3.69
CA SER A 265 -7.68 -9.66 4.50
C SER A 265 -6.49 -8.71 4.44
N ASP A 266 -5.28 -9.23 4.65
CA ASP A 266 -4.04 -8.45 4.54
C ASP A 266 -3.90 -7.81 3.14
N THR A 267 -4.24 -8.55 2.08
CA THR A 267 -4.24 -8.02 0.70
C THR A 267 -5.23 -6.88 0.52
N LEU A 268 -6.42 -7.02 1.08
CA LEU A 268 -7.52 -6.06 0.94
C LEU A 268 -7.29 -4.76 1.72
N VAL A 269 -6.60 -4.81 2.87
CA VAL A 269 -6.44 -3.64 3.75
C VAL A 269 -5.09 -2.90 3.57
N ARG A 270 -4.22 -3.36 2.66
CA ARG A 270 -2.93 -2.73 2.38
C ARG A 270 -2.98 -1.92 1.09
N PRO A 271 -2.89 -0.57 1.16
CA PRO A 271 -2.83 0.29 -0.01
C PRO A 271 -1.47 0.15 -0.70
N GLY A 272 -1.37 -0.68 -1.73
CA GLY A 272 -0.10 -1.00 -2.35
C GLY A 272 -0.23 -1.78 -3.66
N PRO A 273 0.83 -2.42 -4.14
CA PRO A 273 0.88 -3.02 -5.47
C PRO A 273 -0.14 -4.16 -5.68
N ARG A 274 -0.61 -4.79 -4.59
CA ARG A 274 -1.59 -5.90 -4.68
C ARG A 274 -3.05 -5.45 -4.80
N MET A 275 -3.32 -4.16 -5.06
CA MET A 275 -4.69 -3.66 -5.23
C MET A 275 -5.49 -4.40 -6.30
N ALA A 276 -4.84 -4.87 -7.38
CA ALA A 276 -5.49 -5.65 -8.42
C ALA A 276 -5.95 -7.05 -7.91
N GLU A 277 -5.17 -7.67 -7.04
CA GLU A 277 -5.55 -8.89 -6.33
C GLU A 277 -6.72 -8.62 -5.40
N GLY A 278 -6.66 -7.55 -4.60
CA GLY A 278 -7.75 -7.09 -3.75
C GLY A 278 -9.05 -6.85 -4.54
N ALA A 279 -8.97 -6.21 -5.70
CA ALA A 279 -10.13 -6.00 -6.57
C ALA A 279 -10.74 -7.33 -7.03
N ARG A 280 -9.93 -8.32 -7.42
CA ARG A 280 -10.41 -9.67 -7.78
C ARG A 280 -11.09 -10.39 -6.61
N LEU A 281 -10.56 -10.25 -5.39
CA LEU A 281 -11.20 -10.79 -4.18
C LEU A 281 -12.58 -10.18 -3.95
N MET A 282 -12.71 -8.85 -4.10
CA MET A 282 -14.01 -8.16 -3.99
C MET A 282 -14.97 -8.60 -5.11
N VAL A 283 -14.49 -8.74 -6.34
CA VAL A 283 -15.31 -9.25 -7.47
C VAL A 283 -15.84 -10.64 -7.17
N ARG A 284 -15.00 -11.56 -6.70
CA ARG A 284 -15.42 -12.92 -6.31
C ARG A 284 -16.52 -12.87 -5.24
N CYS A 285 -16.30 -12.07 -4.18
CA CYS A 285 -17.30 -11.88 -3.14
C CYS A 285 -18.63 -11.35 -3.69
N LEU A 286 -18.61 -10.30 -4.51
CA LEU A 286 -19.80 -9.73 -5.13
C LEU A 286 -20.53 -10.72 -6.03
N ALA A 287 -19.79 -11.46 -6.87
CA ALA A 287 -20.36 -12.45 -7.76
C ALA A 287 -21.03 -13.63 -7.02
N ASP A 288 -20.52 -13.98 -5.84
CA ASP A 288 -21.01 -15.13 -5.07
C ASP A 288 -22.10 -14.75 -4.06
N LYS A 289 -22.03 -13.55 -3.47
CA LYS A 289 -22.81 -13.21 -2.27
C LYS A 289 -23.71 -11.98 -2.42
N ALA A 290 -23.56 -11.15 -3.46
CA ALA A 290 -24.42 -9.99 -3.62
C ALA A 290 -25.86 -10.37 -4.00
N PRO A 291 -26.86 -9.53 -3.66
CA PRO A 291 -28.19 -9.66 -4.23
C PRO A 291 -28.10 -9.62 -5.77
N GLY A 292 -28.74 -10.57 -6.45
CA GLY A 292 -28.65 -10.69 -7.91
C GLY A 292 -27.44 -11.49 -8.42
N ALA A 293 -26.59 -11.98 -7.52
CA ALA A 293 -25.61 -13.01 -7.88
C ALA A 293 -26.33 -14.24 -8.45
N LYS A 294 -25.94 -14.69 -9.63
CA LYS A 294 -26.44 -15.97 -10.15
C LYS A 294 -25.90 -17.05 -9.21
N LYS A 295 -26.78 -17.72 -8.46
CA LYS A 295 -26.38 -18.94 -7.75
C LYS A 295 -25.73 -19.86 -8.77
N ALA A 296 -24.46 -20.22 -8.54
CA ALA A 296 -23.82 -21.25 -9.35
C ALA A 296 -24.76 -22.46 -9.34
N GLY A 297 -25.34 -22.75 -10.51
CA GLY A 297 -26.32 -23.82 -10.61
C GLY A 297 -25.67 -25.12 -10.18
N VAL A 298 -26.17 -25.69 -9.10
CA VAL A 298 -26.03 -27.12 -8.89
C VAL A 298 -26.72 -27.75 -10.12
N ARG A 299 -25.93 -28.16 -11.12
CA ARG A 299 -26.46 -29.04 -12.16
C ARG A 299 -26.84 -30.33 -11.45
N PRO A 300 -28.07 -30.79 -11.68
CA PRO A 300 -28.54 -32.08 -11.14
C PRO A 300 -27.69 -33.24 -11.63
#